data_3b553c2169a53764701bc2016c04c2af
#
_entry.id   3b553c2169a53764701bc2016c04c2af
#
_cell.length_a   1.000
_cell.length_b   1.000
_cell.length_c   1.000
_cell.angle_alpha   90.00
_cell.angle_beta   90.00
_cell.angle_gamma   90.00
#
_symmetry.space_group_name_H-M   'P 1'
#
loop_
_entity.id
_entity.type
_entity.pdbx_description
1 polymer ?
#
loop_
_entity_poly.entity_id
_entity_poly.type
_entity_poly.pdbx_seq_one_letter_code
_entity_poly.pdbx_strand_id
1 'polypeptide(L)'
;MKDQGATAGTVSDRARRRIMRRIMPYVFLLFIVAFLDRVNVGYAALEMKGDLGFTDDVLGFGAGIFFIGYFALEIPGSILVEKWSARGWIARIMISWGMLAIITGFVHTETQFYWVRFFLGAAEAGFFPGIIVYFSHWFLYEDRAKAVALFMAAIPISNIIGAPVSGLLLGINWFGIAGWRWLFFLEGAPAIILGIITVFYLTDWPAQARWLPDDERQWITSELERERQAKQVAHSYRVREALRHREVISLAVAYFFMVTTFYGFNFWVPTIIKKLSGSSNLVVTFITALPYCVALIAMLLIAWSSDRTKERRWHTALSMVTASLGLLLSVILKDHTVLAVSMFCLAAAGMFGYLPGFWALPTSFLTGTAAAASIGLINSIGNLGGFVGPYIVGYLSKTTNSFAGGVLYLSFSALVAACFVLSIRVTRQRRVLTTDASG
;
A
#
# COMPACT_ATOMS: atom_id res chain seq x y z
N MET A 1 -32.71 -31.14 34.66
CA MET A 1 -32.59 -29.83 34.05
C MET A 1 -31.13 -29.46 34.03
N LYS A 2 -30.41 -29.92 33.03
CA LYS A 2 -29.03 -29.56 32.67
C LYS A 2 -29.02 -29.21 31.21
N ASP A 3 -28.15 -28.27 30.84
CA ASP A 3 -27.82 -27.84 29.48
C ASP A 3 -28.73 -26.77 28.85
N GLN A 4 -28.45 -25.53 29.23
CA GLN A 4 -28.53 -24.38 28.32
C GLN A 4 -27.35 -23.44 28.63
N GLY A 5 -26.14 -23.92 28.43
CA GLY A 5 -24.89 -23.17 28.56
C GLY A 5 -24.04 -23.23 27.29
N ALA A 6 -24.66 -23.27 26.11
CA ALA A 6 -23.93 -23.01 24.87
C ALA A 6 -23.69 -21.50 24.81
N THR A 7 -22.44 -21.08 24.95
CA THR A 7 -21.87 -19.74 24.96
C THR A 7 -22.44 -18.84 23.86
N ALA A 8 -23.60 -18.23 24.10
CA ALA A 8 -24.02 -17.03 23.38
C ALA A 8 -22.99 -15.95 23.76
N GLY A 9 -22.01 -15.67 22.88
CA GLY A 9 -21.03 -14.64 23.09
C GLY A 9 -21.71 -13.32 23.47
N THR A 10 -21.02 -12.47 24.25
CA THR A 10 -21.54 -11.18 24.68
C THR A 10 -22.01 -10.37 23.45
N VAL A 11 -22.92 -9.41 23.63
CA VAL A 11 -23.34 -8.50 22.54
C VAL A 11 -22.11 -7.90 21.85
N SER A 12 -21.10 -7.56 22.64
CA SER A 12 -19.80 -7.08 22.15
C SER A 12 -19.15 -8.06 21.16
N ASP A 13 -19.01 -9.33 21.52
CA ASP A 13 -18.35 -10.32 20.67
C ASP A 13 -19.13 -10.59 19.39
N ARG A 14 -20.46 -10.61 19.48
CA ARG A 14 -21.32 -10.78 18.30
C ARG A 14 -21.20 -9.61 17.34
N ALA A 15 -21.31 -8.37 17.84
CA ALA A 15 -21.20 -7.15 17.06
C ALA A 15 -19.84 -7.05 16.38
N ARG A 16 -18.73 -7.17 17.11
CA ARG A 16 -17.35 -7.14 16.58
C ARG A 16 -17.15 -8.18 15.47
N ARG A 17 -17.61 -9.42 15.69
CA ARG A 17 -17.47 -10.49 14.70
C ARG A 17 -18.31 -10.24 13.45
N ARG A 18 -19.52 -9.76 13.59
CA ARG A 18 -20.42 -9.45 12.48
C ARG A 18 -19.90 -8.29 11.64
N ILE A 19 -19.42 -7.22 12.26
CA ILE A 19 -18.82 -6.06 11.61
C ILE A 19 -17.57 -6.50 10.84
N MET A 20 -16.66 -7.23 11.49
CA MET A 20 -15.43 -7.73 10.86
C MET A 20 -15.73 -8.60 9.63
N ARG A 21 -16.69 -9.55 9.75
CA ARG A 21 -17.05 -10.46 8.66
C ARG A 21 -17.76 -9.78 7.48
N ARG A 22 -18.44 -8.68 7.72
CA ARG A 22 -19.16 -7.95 6.66
C ARG A 22 -18.26 -6.93 5.97
N ILE A 23 -17.54 -6.13 6.73
CA ILE A 23 -16.76 -4.98 6.19
C ILE A 23 -15.43 -5.45 5.61
N MET A 24 -14.66 -6.26 6.35
CA MET A 24 -13.30 -6.58 5.95
C MET A 24 -13.16 -7.28 4.61
N PRO A 25 -13.95 -8.34 4.27
CA PRO A 25 -13.80 -8.98 2.97
C PRO A 25 -14.07 -8.04 1.80
N TYR A 26 -15.06 -7.16 1.95
CA TYR A 26 -15.40 -6.20 0.92
C TYR A 26 -14.31 -5.14 0.73
N VAL A 27 -13.88 -4.51 1.81
CA VAL A 27 -12.82 -3.49 1.77
C VAL A 27 -11.48 -4.10 1.32
N PHE A 28 -11.21 -5.34 1.70
CA PHE A 28 -10.06 -6.09 1.22
C PHE A 28 -10.11 -6.30 -0.30
N LEU A 29 -11.27 -6.67 -0.84
CA LEU A 29 -11.49 -6.79 -2.29
C LEU A 29 -11.30 -5.44 -3.00
N LEU A 30 -11.86 -4.34 -2.44
CA LEU A 30 -11.63 -3.01 -3.00
C LEU A 30 -10.14 -2.68 -3.11
N PHE A 31 -9.36 -3.05 -2.08
CA PHE A 31 -7.93 -2.75 -2.09
C PHE A 31 -7.14 -3.65 -3.04
N ILE A 32 -7.54 -4.93 -3.20
CA ILE A 32 -6.95 -5.79 -4.24
C ILE A 32 -7.11 -5.14 -5.60
N VAL A 33 -8.33 -4.75 -5.98
CA VAL A 33 -8.60 -4.12 -7.27
C VAL A 33 -7.85 -2.79 -7.40
N ALA A 34 -7.78 -1.99 -6.32
CA ALA A 34 -7.02 -0.77 -6.25
C ALA A 34 -5.53 -0.98 -6.52
N PHE A 35 -4.97 -2.00 -5.92
CA PHE A 35 -3.54 -2.24 -6.04
C PHE A 35 -3.17 -2.91 -7.36
N LEU A 36 -4.05 -3.73 -7.94
CA LEU A 36 -3.89 -4.29 -9.28
C LEU A 36 -3.71 -3.18 -10.32
N ASP A 37 -4.60 -2.21 -10.34
CA ASP A 37 -4.55 -1.10 -11.28
C ASP A 37 -3.32 -0.18 -11.08
N ARG A 38 -2.81 -0.10 -9.85
CA ARG A 38 -1.58 0.66 -9.57
C ARG A 38 -0.32 0.02 -10.15
N VAL A 39 -0.28 -1.30 -10.26
CA VAL A 39 0.91 -2.04 -10.73
C VAL A 39 0.77 -2.56 -12.17
N ASN A 40 -0.43 -2.58 -12.74
CA ASN A 40 -0.72 -3.10 -14.08
C ASN A 40 0.10 -2.42 -15.19
N VAL A 41 0.41 -1.15 -15.04
CA VAL A 41 1.22 -0.40 -16.02
C VAL A 41 2.62 -0.99 -16.18
N GLY A 42 3.17 -1.63 -15.15
CA GLY A 42 4.45 -2.36 -15.24
C GLY A 42 4.35 -3.60 -16.12
N TYR A 43 3.20 -4.29 -16.11
CA TYR A 43 2.93 -5.42 -17.02
C TYR A 43 2.57 -4.93 -18.42
N ALA A 44 1.73 -3.91 -18.53
CA ALA A 44 1.39 -3.29 -19.82
C ALA A 44 2.63 -2.81 -20.58
N ALA A 45 3.65 -2.32 -19.86
CA ALA A 45 4.92 -1.85 -20.42
C ALA A 45 5.64 -2.93 -21.27
N LEU A 46 5.40 -4.23 -21.00
CA LEU A 46 5.96 -5.34 -21.79
C LEU A 46 5.54 -5.29 -23.27
N GLU A 47 4.40 -4.69 -23.58
CA GLU A 47 3.86 -4.57 -24.95
C GLU A 47 3.75 -3.12 -25.41
N MET A 48 3.35 -2.19 -24.53
CA MET A 48 3.22 -0.76 -24.85
C MET A 48 4.50 -0.17 -25.46
N LYS A 49 5.67 -0.63 -24.98
CA LYS A 49 6.97 -0.19 -25.47
C LYS A 49 7.11 -0.46 -26.98
N GLY A 50 6.71 -1.64 -27.44
CA GLY A 50 6.78 -2.01 -28.84
C GLY A 50 5.66 -1.41 -29.67
N ASP A 51 4.42 -1.39 -29.14
CA ASP A 51 3.22 -0.92 -29.85
C ASP A 51 3.21 0.60 -30.07
N LEU A 52 3.62 1.37 -29.05
CA LEU A 52 3.62 2.84 -29.06
C LEU A 52 4.99 3.47 -29.33
N GLY A 53 6.06 2.69 -29.39
CA GLY A 53 7.42 3.19 -29.54
C GLY A 53 7.96 3.93 -28.29
N PHE A 54 7.36 3.69 -27.11
CA PHE A 54 7.77 4.36 -25.89
C PHE A 54 9.14 3.86 -25.41
N THR A 55 9.94 4.80 -24.94
CA THR A 55 11.25 4.52 -24.33
C THR A 55 11.10 4.22 -22.83
N ASP A 56 12.14 3.64 -22.20
CA ASP A 56 12.10 3.28 -20.77
C ASP A 56 11.90 4.53 -19.88
N ASP A 57 12.46 5.68 -20.24
CA ASP A 57 12.24 6.94 -19.49
C ASP A 57 10.81 7.46 -19.62
N VAL A 58 10.17 7.33 -20.78
CA VAL A 58 8.75 7.68 -20.99
C VAL A 58 7.87 6.82 -20.10
N LEU A 59 8.09 5.50 -20.09
CA LEU A 59 7.33 4.58 -19.24
C LEU A 59 7.57 4.85 -17.76
N GLY A 60 8.82 5.08 -17.36
CA GLY A 60 9.19 5.39 -15.98
C GLY A 60 8.61 6.73 -15.50
N PHE A 61 8.64 7.77 -16.36
CA PHE A 61 8.01 9.06 -16.05
C PHE A 61 6.49 8.93 -15.93
N GLY A 62 5.84 8.23 -16.87
CA GLY A 62 4.39 8.00 -16.82
C GLY A 62 3.95 7.19 -15.61
N ALA A 63 4.73 6.20 -15.17
CA ALA A 63 4.49 5.49 -13.92
C ALA A 63 4.64 6.42 -12.71
N GLY A 64 5.66 7.28 -12.73
CA GLY A 64 5.98 8.20 -11.64
C GLY A 64 4.99 9.35 -11.51
N ILE A 65 4.57 10.00 -12.62
CA ILE A 65 3.71 11.19 -12.58
C ILE A 65 2.35 10.93 -11.91
N PHE A 66 1.92 9.69 -11.86
CA PHE A 66 0.79 9.24 -11.05
C PHE A 66 0.93 9.71 -9.59
N PHE A 67 2.12 9.56 -9.00
CA PHE A 67 2.35 9.93 -7.59
C PHE A 67 2.36 11.44 -7.38
N ILE A 68 2.66 12.23 -8.39
CA ILE A 68 2.53 13.70 -8.32
C ILE A 68 1.05 14.08 -8.28
N GLY A 69 0.21 13.48 -9.13
CA GLY A 69 -1.24 13.65 -9.08
C GLY A 69 -1.84 13.20 -7.74
N TYR A 70 -1.39 12.04 -7.24
CA TYR A 70 -1.80 11.50 -5.94
C TYR A 70 -1.44 12.45 -4.80
N PHE A 71 -0.19 12.93 -4.73
CA PHE A 71 0.29 13.87 -3.72
C PHE A 71 -0.50 15.18 -3.70
N ALA A 72 -0.81 15.73 -4.88
CA ALA A 72 -1.52 17.01 -5.00
C ALA A 72 -2.92 16.96 -4.35
N LEU A 73 -3.61 15.82 -4.40
CA LEU A 73 -4.98 15.68 -3.89
C LEU A 73 -5.11 14.79 -2.66
N GLU A 74 -4.02 14.25 -2.09
CA GLU A 74 -4.06 13.38 -0.90
C GLU A 74 -4.62 14.13 0.32
N ILE A 75 -4.11 15.33 0.62
CA ILE A 75 -4.58 16.13 1.77
C ILE A 75 -6.00 16.64 1.56
N PRO A 76 -6.35 17.30 0.44
CA PRO A 76 -7.73 17.69 0.16
C PRO A 76 -8.70 16.51 0.19
N GLY A 77 -8.30 15.38 -0.37
CA GLY A 77 -9.10 14.15 -0.40
C GLY A 77 -9.43 13.61 0.99
N SER A 78 -8.44 13.55 1.88
CA SER A 78 -8.65 13.07 3.26
C SER A 78 -9.59 13.96 4.08
N ILE A 79 -9.54 15.28 3.87
CA ILE A 79 -10.46 16.24 4.52
C ILE A 79 -11.90 16.04 4.02
N LEU A 80 -12.07 15.79 2.73
CA LEU A 80 -13.40 15.59 2.15
C LEU A 80 -14.06 14.28 2.61
N VAL A 81 -13.28 13.22 2.80
CA VAL A 81 -13.78 11.95 3.38
C VAL A 81 -14.42 12.19 4.74
N GLU A 82 -13.77 12.94 5.62
CA GLU A 82 -14.24 13.18 6.98
C GLU A 82 -15.50 14.06 7.01
N LYS A 83 -15.57 15.07 6.11
CA LYS A 83 -16.66 16.07 6.11
C LYS A 83 -17.94 15.60 5.40
N TRP A 84 -17.83 14.70 4.42
CA TRP A 84 -19.00 14.29 3.61
C TRP A 84 -19.50 12.91 4.03
N SER A 85 -19.05 11.90 3.28
CA SER A 85 -19.45 10.50 3.45
C SER A 85 -18.29 9.62 3.02
N ALA A 86 -17.77 8.82 3.93
CA ALA A 86 -16.67 7.90 3.63
C ALA A 86 -17.08 6.93 2.51
N ARG A 87 -18.33 6.39 2.57
CA ARG A 87 -18.91 5.53 1.55
C ARG A 87 -18.98 6.22 0.19
N GLY A 88 -19.57 7.43 0.15
CA GLY A 88 -19.72 8.20 -1.09
C GLY A 88 -18.38 8.58 -1.69
N TRP A 89 -17.41 8.93 -0.84
CA TRP A 89 -16.06 9.29 -1.29
C TRP A 89 -15.30 8.09 -1.84
N ILE A 90 -15.33 6.93 -1.17
CA ILE A 90 -14.73 5.68 -1.65
C ILE A 90 -15.35 5.28 -2.99
N ALA A 91 -16.68 5.33 -3.10
CA ALA A 91 -17.39 5.03 -4.35
C ALA A 91 -16.95 5.96 -5.49
N ARG A 92 -16.88 7.28 -5.24
CA ARG A 92 -16.43 8.27 -6.21
C ARG A 92 -15.00 7.97 -6.69
N ILE A 93 -14.09 7.67 -5.75
CA ILE A 93 -12.70 7.32 -6.08
C ILE A 93 -12.69 6.10 -7.00
N MET A 94 -13.34 5.00 -6.62
CA MET A 94 -13.38 3.76 -7.38
C MET A 94 -13.92 3.97 -8.81
N ILE A 95 -15.02 4.72 -8.97
CA ILE A 95 -15.62 4.99 -10.28
C ILE A 95 -14.73 5.88 -11.13
N SER A 96 -14.26 7.02 -10.60
CA SER A 96 -13.45 7.96 -11.37
C SER A 96 -12.10 7.39 -11.77
N TRP A 97 -11.47 6.65 -10.87
CA TRP A 97 -10.23 5.95 -11.15
C TRP A 97 -10.43 4.80 -12.17
N GLY A 98 -11.44 3.94 -12.01
CA GLY A 98 -11.73 2.88 -12.98
C GLY A 98 -12.01 3.42 -14.39
N MET A 99 -12.69 4.57 -14.51
CA MET A 99 -12.83 5.26 -15.81
C MET A 99 -11.50 5.70 -16.39
N LEU A 100 -10.61 6.29 -15.59
CA LEU A 100 -9.29 6.73 -16.04
C LEU A 100 -8.37 5.56 -16.37
N ALA A 101 -8.49 4.44 -15.65
CA ALA A 101 -7.81 3.18 -16.00
C ALA A 101 -8.24 2.71 -17.40
N ILE A 102 -9.54 2.65 -17.68
CA ILE A 102 -10.05 2.32 -19.01
C ILE A 102 -9.55 3.30 -20.07
N ILE A 103 -9.56 4.62 -19.78
CA ILE A 103 -9.05 5.65 -20.69
C ILE A 103 -7.56 5.45 -20.98
N THR A 104 -6.77 4.88 -20.04
CA THR A 104 -5.36 4.55 -20.29
C THR A 104 -5.21 3.55 -21.46
N GLY A 105 -6.16 2.66 -21.65
CA GLY A 105 -6.18 1.73 -22.80
C GLY A 105 -6.36 2.41 -24.18
N PHE A 106 -6.75 3.70 -24.23
CA PHE A 106 -6.93 4.44 -25.48
C PHE A 106 -5.78 5.41 -25.79
N VAL A 107 -4.70 5.43 -25.00
CA VAL A 107 -3.56 6.31 -25.26
C VAL A 107 -2.79 5.90 -26.52
N HIS A 108 -2.29 6.90 -27.25
CA HIS A 108 -1.46 6.71 -28.45
C HIS A 108 -0.17 7.55 -28.41
N THR A 109 -0.09 8.54 -27.54
CA THR A 109 1.07 9.43 -27.42
C THR A 109 1.57 9.52 -25.99
N GLU A 110 2.86 9.87 -25.83
CA GLU A 110 3.48 10.10 -24.51
C GLU A 110 2.72 11.14 -23.68
N THR A 111 2.33 12.26 -24.32
CA THR A 111 1.60 13.34 -23.64
C THR A 111 0.25 12.87 -23.12
N GLN A 112 -0.51 12.09 -23.91
CA GLN A 112 -1.77 11.48 -23.45
C GLN A 112 -1.53 10.55 -22.28
N PHE A 113 -0.49 9.71 -22.36
CA PHE A 113 -0.12 8.80 -21.29
C PHE A 113 0.19 9.55 -19.98
N TYR A 114 1.00 10.62 -20.03
CA TYR A 114 1.33 11.42 -18.86
C TYR A 114 0.10 12.07 -18.21
N TRP A 115 -0.76 12.69 -19.00
CA TRP A 115 -1.97 13.33 -18.46
C TRP A 115 -2.94 12.33 -17.84
N VAL A 116 -3.20 11.21 -18.51
CA VAL A 116 -4.09 10.19 -17.96
C VAL A 116 -3.52 9.62 -16.67
N ARG A 117 -2.21 9.33 -16.60
CA ARG A 117 -1.54 8.86 -15.38
C ARG A 117 -1.58 9.89 -14.25
N PHE A 118 -1.39 11.17 -14.55
CA PHE A 118 -1.53 12.24 -13.56
C PHE A 118 -2.95 12.31 -12.98
N PHE A 119 -3.97 12.35 -13.83
CA PHE A 119 -5.36 12.39 -13.37
C PHE A 119 -5.78 11.09 -12.67
N LEU A 120 -5.25 9.94 -13.07
CA LEU A 120 -5.48 8.67 -12.38
C LEU A 120 -4.96 8.74 -10.94
N GLY A 121 -3.74 9.24 -10.73
CA GLY A 121 -3.19 9.48 -9.39
C GLY A 121 -4.03 10.46 -8.57
N ALA A 122 -4.47 11.56 -9.19
CA ALA A 122 -5.34 12.54 -8.56
C ALA A 122 -6.72 11.94 -8.18
N ALA A 123 -7.28 11.09 -9.03
CA ALA A 123 -8.56 10.42 -8.78
C ALA A 123 -8.47 9.38 -7.65
N GLU A 124 -7.35 8.66 -7.53
CA GLU A 124 -7.10 7.67 -6.49
C GLU A 124 -6.72 8.30 -5.15
N ALA A 125 -6.28 9.55 -5.16
CA ALA A 125 -5.87 10.26 -3.95
C ALA A 125 -6.96 10.25 -2.88
N GLY A 126 -6.56 9.93 -1.65
CA GLY A 126 -7.49 9.83 -0.52
C GLY A 126 -8.16 8.47 -0.34
N PHE A 127 -7.88 7.47 -1.20
CA PHE A 127 -8.47 6.12 -1.02
C PHE A 127 -7.97 5.47 0.27
N PHE A 128 -6.66 5.33 0.44
CA PHE A 128 -6.10 4.73 1.64
C PHE A 128 -6.49 5.47 2.93
N PRO A 129 -6.27 6.79 3.06
CA PRO A 129 -6.73 7.51 4.25
C PRO A 129 -8.24 7.47 4.42
N GLY A 130 -9.02 7.45 3.33
CA GLY A 130 -10.47 7.29 3.38
C GLY A 130 -10.92 5.99 4.00
N ILE A 131 -10.27 4.88 3.69
CA ILE A 131 -10.52 3.58 4.33
C ILE A 131 -10.13 3.61 5.82
N ILE A 132 -9.03 4.26 6.19
CA ILE A 132 -8.63 4.39 7.60
C ILE A 132 -9.66 5.21 8.38
N VAL A 133 -10.20 6.30 7.81
CA VAL A 133 -11.31 7.06 8.38
C VAL A 133 -12.55 6.18 8.50
N TYR A 134 -12.92 5.45 7.45
CA TYR A 134 -14.03 4.51 7.48
C TYR A 134 -13.88 3.45 8.58
N PHE A 135 -12.69 2.90 8.77
CA PHE A 135 -12.41 1.98 9.87
C PHE A 135 -12.60 2.64 11.24
N SER A 136 -12.31 3.93 11.38
CA SER A 136 -12.54 4.64 12.64
C SER A 136 -14.02 4.83 12.98
N HIS A 137 -14.90 4.75 11.98
CA HIS A 137 -16.34 4.78 12.19
C HIS A 137 -16.94 3.43 12.61
N TRP A 138 -16.23 2.32 12.38
CA TRP A 138 -16.76 0.97 12.52
C TRP A 138 -16.03 0.09 13.53
N PHE A 139 -14.75 0.31 13.73
CA PHE A 139 -13.92 -0.51 14.60
C PHE A 139 -13.47 0.28 15.83
N LEU A 140 -13.61 -0.33 17.01
CA LEU A 140 -13.03 0.18 18.24
C LEU A 140 -11.51 0.23 18.14
N TYR A 141 -10.87 1.07 18.93
CA TYR A 141 -9.41 1.26 18.91
C TYR A 141 -8.63 -0.05 18.98
N GLU A 142 -9.10 -0.99 19.81
CA GLU A 142 -8.49 -2.32 19.97
C GLU A 142 -8.52 -3.17 18.69
N ASP A 143 -9.62 -3.11 17.92
CA ASP A 143 -9.83 -3.90 16.70
C ASP A 143 -9.25 -3.23 15.46
N ARG A 144 -9.04 -1.91 15.51
CA ARG A 144 -8.62 -1.10 14.36
C ARG A 144 -7.26 -1.50 13.83
N ALA A 145 -6.29 -1.79 14.72
CA ALA A 145 -4.96 -2.24 14.34
C ALA A 145 -5.01 -3.56 13.54
N LYS A 146 -5.88 -4.49 13.98
CA LYS A 146 -6.09 -5.76 13.29
C LYS A 146 -6.75 -5.56 11.92
N ALA A 147 -7.75 -4.68 11.82
CA ALA A 147 -8.41 -4.36 10.56
C ALA A 147 -7.43 -3.75 9.55
N VAL A 148 -6.61 -2.80 9.98
CA VAL A 148 -5.57 -2.20 9.12
C VAL A 148 -4.52 -3.23 8.69
N ALA A 149 -4.07 -4.10 9.59
CA ALA A 149 -3.10 -5.14 9.24
C ALA A 149 -3.65 -6.11 8.19
N LEU A 150 -4.92 -6.54 8.33
CA LEU A 150 -5.60 -7.36 7.34
C LEU A 150 -5.74 -6.63 6.00
N PHE A 151 -6.10 -5.35 6.04
CA PHE A 151 -6.20 -4.51 4.85
C PHE A 151 -4.86 -4.40 4.10
N MET A 152 -3.77 -4.16 4.81
CA MET A 152 -2.42 -4.08 4.23
C MET A 152 -1.94 -5.41 3.62
N ALA A 153 -2.42 -6.56 4.11
CA ALA A 153 -2.09 -7.86 3.54
C ALA A 153 -2.63 -8.04 2.09
N ALA A 154 -3.56 -7.20 1.66
CA ALA A 154 -4.01 -7.19 0.26
C ALA A 154 -2.89 -6.79 -0.71
N ILE A 155 -1.87 -6.01 -0.28
CA ILE A 155 -0.80 -5.53 -1.16
C ILE A 155 -0.01 -6.70 -1.79
N PRO A 156 0.64 -7.60 -1.03
CA PRO A 156 1.34 -8.73 -1.63
C PRO A 156 0.39 -9.70 -2.33
N ILE A 157 -0.82 -9.90 -1.82
CA ILE A 157 -1.83 -10.78 -2.44
C ILE A 157 -2.25 -10.24 -3.82
N SER A 158 -2.44 -8.92 -3.95
CA SER A 158 -2.73 -8.29 -5.24
C SER A 158 -1.63 -8.55 -6.27
N ASN A 159 -0.37 -8.47 -5.88
CA ASN A 159 0.74 -8.75 -6.80
C ASN A 159 0.81 -10.25 -7.18
N ILE A 160 0.54 -11.15 -6.22
CA ILE A 160 0.52 -12.61 -6.49
C ILE A 160 -0.55 -12.96 -7.50
N ILE A 161 -1.74 -12.39 -7.37
CA ILE A 161 -2.88 -12.63 -8.28
C ILE A 161 -2.71 -11.82 -9.56
N GLY A 162 -2.32 -10.56 -9.44
CA GLY A 162 -2.26 -9.60 -10.54
C GLY A 162 -1.24 -9.97 -11.61
N ALA A 163 -0.07 -10.47 -11.21
CA ALA A 163 0.95 -10.84 -12.17
C ALA A 163 0.47 -11.92 -13.16
N PRO A 164 -0.03 -13.09 -12.75
CA PRO A 164 -0.60 -14.08 -13.68
C PRO A 164 -1.82 -13.57 -14.45
N VAL A 165 -2.73 -12.82 -13.79
CA VAL A 165 -3.92 -12.25 -14.45
C VAL A 165 -3.49 -11.30 -15.56
N SER A 166 -2.59 -10.37 -15.29
CA SER A 166 -2.06 -9.44 -16.30
C SER A 166 -1.39 -10.21 -17.45
N GLY A 167 -0.65 -11.29 -17.16
CA GLY A 167 -0.05 -12.14 -18.21
C GLY A 167 -1.06 -12.80 -19.12
N LEU A 168 -2.19 -13.27 -18.56
CA LEU A 168 -3.29 -13.83 -19.34
C LEU A 168 -3.97 -12.75 -20.19
N LEU A 169 -4.19 -11.56 -19.64
CA LEU A 169 -4.81 -10.44 -20.33
C LEU A 169 -3.94 -9.90 -21.48
N LEU A 170 -2.62 -9.86 -21.31
CA LEU A 170 -1.69 -9.50 -22.38
C LEU A 170 -1.78 -10.47 -23.57
N GLY A 171 -2.14 -11.74 -23.34
CA GLY A 171 -2.35 -12.71 -24.42
C GLY A 171 -3.62 -12.51 -25.25
N ILE A 172 -4.51 -11.59 -24.86
CA ILE A 172 -5.78 -11.32 -25.55
C ILE A 172 -5.52 -10.46 -26.80
N ASN A 173 -6.07 -10.87 -27.94
CA ASN A 173 -6.03 -10.08 -29.16
C ASN A 173 -7.43 -10.06 -29.82
N TRP A 174 -8.46 -9.72 -29.01
CA TRP A 174 -9.82 -9.64 -29.52
C TRP A 174 -9.99 -8.39 -30.39
N PHE A 175 -10.67 -8.55 -31.50
CA PHE A 175 -10.94 -7.47 -32.47
C PHE A 175 -9.68 -6.77 -33.02
N GLY A 176 -8.53 -7.43 -32.99
CA GLY A 176 -7.26 -6.82 -33.43
C GLY A 176 -6.71 -5.74 -32.48
N ILE A 177 -7.23 -5.66 -31.24
CA ILE A 177 -6.78 -4.72 -30.22
C ILE A 177 -5.68 -5.38 -29.39
N ALA A 178 -4.54 -4.70 -29.21
CA ALA A 178 -3.40 -5.20 -28.43
C ALA A 178 -3.76 -5.57 -26.99
N GLY A 179 -3.13 -6.61 -26.46
CA GLY A 179 -3.44 -7.19 -25.14
C GLY A 179 -3.27 -6.21 -23.98
N TRP A 180 -2.28 -5.31 -24.04
CA TRP A 180 -2.09 -4.29 -23.01
C TRP A 180 -3.27 -3.31 -22.90
N ARG A 181 -4.04 -3.06 -23.96
CA ARG A 181 -5.25 -2.23 -23.92
C ARG A 181 -6.38 -2.98 -23.22
N TRP A 182 -6.53 -4.30 -23.52
CA TRP A 182 -7.48 -5.16 -22.82
C TRP A 182 -7.19 -5.28 -21.34
N LEU A 183 -5.91 -5.28 -20.94
CA LEU A 183 -5.51 -5.25 -19.54
C LEU A 183 -6.14 -4.04 -18.82
N PHE A 184 -6.00 -2.82 -19.35
CA PHE A 184 -6.61 -1.63 -18.74
C PHE A 184 -8.15 -1.66 -18.78
N PHE A 185 -8.76 -2.17 -19.84
CA PHE A 185 -10.22 -2.27 -19.92
C PHE A 185 -10.79 -3.25 -18.90
N LEU A 186 -10.19 -4.42 -18.77
CA LEU A 186 -10.69 -5.50 -17.93
C LEU A 186 -10.30 -5.35 -16.46
N GLU A 187 -9.23 -4.63 -16.13
CA GLU A 187 -8.88 -4.30 -14.74
C GLU A 187 -9.58 -3.03 -14.25
N GLY A 188 -9.86 -2.06 -15.13
CA GLY A 188 -10.60 -0.85 -14.77
C GLY A 188 -12.10 -1.06 -14.57
N ALA A 189 -12.73 -1.98 -15.33
CA ALA A 189 -14.16 -2.24 -15.23
C ALA A 189 -14.60 -2.75 -13.82
N PRO A 190 -13.91 -3.69 -13.16
CA PRO A 190 -14.22 -4.10 -11.79
C PRO A 190 -14.22 -2.95 -10.80
N ALA A 191 -13.32 -1.97 -10.95
CA ALA A 191 -13.28 -0.80 -10.07
C ALA A 191 -14.58 0.02 -10.16
N ILE A 192 -15.11 0.26 -11.37
CA ILE A 192 -16.37 0.96 -11.58
C ILE A 192 -17.53 0.17 -10.95
N ILE A 193 -17.61 -1.14 -11.25
CA ILE A 193 -18.66 -2.02 -10.71
C ILE A 193 -18.64 -2.02 -9.19
N LEU A 194 -17.48 -2.22 -8.57
CA LEU A 194 -17.33 -2.20 -7.12
C LEU A 194 -17.60 -0.81 -6.55
N GLY A 195 -17.24 0.25 -7.24
CA GLY A 195 -17.58 1.62 -6.85
C GLY A 195 -19.09 1.84 -6.77
N ILE A 196 -19.86 1.35 -7.75
CA ILE A 196 -21.31 1.39 -7.75
C ILE A 196 -21.86 0.53 -6.60
N ILE A 197 -21.37 -0.70 -6.44
CA ILE A 197 -21.79 -1.59 -5.35
C ILE A 197 -21.49 -0.96 -3.97
N THR A 198 -20.38 -0.22 -3.83
CA THR A 198 -19.99 0.46 -2.58
C THR A 198 -21.11 1.37 -2.06
N VAL A 199 -21.79 2.10 -2.96
CA VAL A 199 -22.90 2.99 -2.58
C VAL A 199 -24.03 2.26 -1.87
N PHE A 200 -24.27 1.00 -2.22
CA PHE A 200 -25.39 0.21 -1.66
C PHE A 200 -24.93 -0.73 -0.55
N TYR A 201 -23.71 -1.21 -0.60
CA TYR A 201 -23.21 -2.22 0.33
C TYR A 201 -22.64 -1.64 1.63
N LEU A 202 -21.83 -0.56 1.54
CA LEU A 202 -21.27 0.10 2.71
C LEU A 202 -22.30 1.05 3.34
N THR A 203 -22.14 1.28 4.63
CA THR A 203 -22.92 2.24 5.43
C THR A 203 -21.94 3.16 6.13
N ASP A 204 -22.17 4.46 6.19
CA ASP A 204 -21.23 5.40 6.79
C ASP A 204 -21.06 5.22 8.30
N TRP A 205 -22.17 5.01 9.00
CA TRP A 205 -22.20 4.94 10.46
C TRP A 205 -22.96 3.72 10.98
N PRO A 206 -22.53 3.10 12.09
CA PRO A 206 -23.25 1.99 12.70
C PRO A 206 -24.71 2.28 12.99
N ALA A 207 -25.04 3.50 13.43
CA ALA A 207 -26.43 3.91 13.72
C ALA A 207 -27.39 3.77 12.51
N GLN A 208 -26.86 3.85 11.29
CA GLN A 208 -27.60 3.72 10.03
C GLN A 208 -27.67 2.27 9.51
N ALA A 209 -26.98 1.34 10.17
CA ALA A 209 -26.79 -0.02 9.67
C ALA A 209 -28.00 -0.92 9.93
N ARG A 210 -28.90 -1.01 8.98
CA ARG A 210 -30.10 -1.88 9.05
C ARG A 210 -29.77 -3.38 9.11
N TRP A 211 -28.54 -3.77 8.72
CA TRP A 211 -28.06 -5.15 8.76
C TRP A 211 -27.53 -5.59 10.13
N LEU A 212 -27.36 -4.65 11.09
CA LEU A 212 -27.03 -4.94 12.47
C LEU A 212 -28.32 -5.09 13.30
N PRO A 213 -28.44 -6.13 14.16
CA PRO A 213 -29.47 -6.19 15.18
C PRO A 213 -29.45 -4.95 16.09
N ASP A 214 -30.57 -4.59 16.64
CA ASP A 214 -30.72 -3.34 17.40
C ASP A 214 -29.82 -3.30 18.64
N ASP A 215 -29.68 -4.43 19.35
CA ASP A 215 -28.81 -4.57 20.51
C ASP A 215 -27.32 -4.35 20.13
N GLU A 216 -26.87 -4.97 19.05
CA GLU A 216 -25.50 -4.83 18.54
C GLU A 216 -25.25 -3.39 18.02
N ARG A 217 -26.25 -2.81 17.32
CA ARG A 217 -26.16 -1.44 16.78
C ARG A 217 -26.07 -0.39 17.87
N GLN A 218 -26.91 -0.49 18.92
CA GLN A 218 -26.87 0.41 20.06
C GLN A 218 -25.55 0.29 20.82
N TRP A 219 -25.09 -0.95 21.05
CA TRP A 219 -23.83 -1.19 21.75
C TRP A 219 -22.64 -0.54 21.03
N ILE A 220 -22.42 -0.83 19.73
CA ILE A 220 -21.25 -0.30 19.00
C ILE A 220 -21.32 1.23 18.86
N THR A 221 -22.51 1.80 18.65
CA THR A 221 -22.69 3.25 18.56
C THR A 221 -22.31 3.92 19.87
N SER A 222 -22.74 3.36 21.01
CA SER A 222 -22.41 3.93 22.34
C SER A 222 -20.91 3.82 22.68
N GLU A 223 -20.27 2.69 22.32
CA GLU A 223 -18.84 2.52 22.59
C GLU A 223 -17.94 3.45 21.73
N LEU A 224 -18.29 3.59 20.44
CA LEU A 224 -17.58 4.53 19.57
C LEU A 224 -17.75 5.98 20.02
N GLU A 225 -18.93 6.35 20.51
CA GLU A 225 -19.15 7.69 21.07
C GLU A 225 -18.37 7.92 22.36
N ARG A 226 -18.29 6.93 23.26
CA ARG A 226 -17.43 6.97 24.45
C ARG A 226 -15.96 7.18 24.10
N GLU A 227 -15.45 6.42 23.10
CA GLU A 227 -14.07 6.61 22.60
C GLU A 227 -13.85 8.02 22.04
N ARG A 228 -14.84 8.56 21.33
CA ARG A 228 -14.76 9.89 20.72
C ARG A 228 -14.69 10.97 21.77
N GLN A 229 -15.54 10.89 22.81
CA GLN A 229 -15.56 11.83 23.93
C GLN A 229 -14.26 11.76 24.73
N ALA A 230 -13.74 10.56 25.00
CA ALA A 230 -12.46 10.40 25.71
C ALA A 230 -11.29 11.03 24.95
N LYS A 231 -11.30 11.03 23.61
CA LYS A 231 -10.27 11.66 22.78
C LYS A 231 -10.34 13.19 22.76
N GLN A 232 -11.53 13.78 22.87
CA GLN A 232 -11.69 15.24 22.90
C GLN A 232 -11.10 15.88 24.17
N VAL A 233 -11.03 15.14 25.27
CA VAL A 233 -10.45 15.59 26.54
C VAL A 233 -8.92 15.51 26.54
N ALA A 234 -8.32 14.68 25.68
CA ALA A 234 -6.87 14.56 25.59
C ALA A 234 -6.25 15.76 24.84
N HIS A 235 -5.42 16.53 25.57
CA HIS A 235 -4.76 17.76 25.11
C HIS A 235 -4.12 17.62 23.72
N SER A 236 -4.39 18.62 22.84
CA SER A 236 -3.74 18.77 21.55
C SER A 236 -2.26 19.14 21.73
N TYR A 237 -1.35 18.21 21.51
CA TYR A 237 0.04 18.55 21.22
C TYR A 237 0.07 19.50 20.00
N ARG A 238 0.98 20.51 20.04
CA ARG A 238 1.13 21.43 18.92
C ARG A 238 1.63 20.64 17.69
N VAL A 239 0.75 20.40 16.74
CA VAL A 239 1.04 19.66 15.48
C VAL A 239 2.32 20.18 14.83
N ARG A 240 2.55 21.52 14.87
CA ARG A 240 3.75 22.16 14.30
C ARG A 240 5.05 21.69 14.93
N GLU A 241 5.07 21.40 16.23
CA GLU A 241 6.26 20.91 16.94
C GLU A 241 6.52 19.45 16.58
N ALA A 242 5.47 18.63 16.50
CA ALA A 242 5.58 17.23 16.06
C ALA A 242 6.13 17.11 14.62
N LEU A 243 5.69 17.96 13.71
CA LEU A 243 6.18 17.98 12.33
C LEU A 243 7.65 18.39 12.17
N ARG A 244 8.21 19.10 13.16
CA ARG A 244 9.62 19.50 13.19
C ARG A 244 10.51 18.54 14.01
N HIS A 245 9.92 17.51 14.58
CA HIS A 245 10.65 16.54 15.37
C HIS A 245 11.65 15.78 14.50
N ARG A 246 12.92 15.69 14.92
CA ARG A 246 13.99 15.06 14.16
C ARG A 246 13.65 13.65 13.73
N GLU A 247 13.04 12.86 14.58
CA GLU A 247 12.66 11.48 14.33
C GLU A 247 11.56 11.39 13.27
N VAL A 248 10.61 12.34 13.23
CA VAL A 248 9.57 12.41 12.18
C VAL A 248 10.19 12.70 10.83
N ILE A 249 11.13 13.65 10.76
CA ILE A 249 11.85 13.98 9.53
C ILE A 249 12.68 12.77 9.07
N SER A 250 13.40 12.11 10.00
CA SER A 250 14.17 10.89 9.68
C SER A 250 13.28 9.78 9.14
N LEU A 251 12.08 9.57 9.71
CA LEU A 251 11.12 8.60 9.20
C LEU A 251 10.56 9.01 7.83
N ALA A 252 10.30 10.29 7.60
CA ALA A 252 9.82 10.77 6.30
C ALA A 252 10.85 10.54 5.19
N VAL A 253 12.13 10.83 5.45
CA VAL A 253 13.23 10.58 4.53
C VAL A 253 13.43 9.07 4.34
N ALA A 254 13.42 8.28 5.41
CA ALA A 254 13.50 6.82 5.31
C ALA A 254 12.36 6.27 4.44
N TYR A 255 11.14 6.72 4.66
CA TYR A 255 9.97 6.25 3.90
C TYR A 255 10.04 6.66 2.43
N PHE A 256 10.53 7.86 2.12
CA PHE A 256 10.79 8.28 0.74
C PHE A 256 11.70 7.28 0.00
N PHE A 257 12.82 6.87 0.60
CA PHE A 257 13.73 5.91 0.00
C PHE A 257 13.17 4.48 -0.03
N MET A 258 12.38 4.08 0.98
CA MET A 258 11.64 2.81 0.97
C MET A 258 10.65 2.75 -0.19
N VAL A 259 9.86 3.80 -0.37
CA VAL A 259 8.84 3.90 -1.43
C VAL A 259 9.50 4.00 -2.81
N THR A 260 10.63 4.71 -2.91
CA THR A 260 11.48 4.75 -4.13
C THR A 260 11.88 3.33 -4.55
N THR A 261 12.41 2.55 -3.61
CA THR A 261 12.82 1.16 -3.85
C THR A 261 11.62 0.29 -4.22
N PHE A 262 10.53 0.39 -3.46
CA PHE A 262 9.34 -0.42 -3.61
C PHE A 262 8.68 -0.23 -4.98
N TYR A 263 8.35 1.01 -5.37
CA TYR A 263 7.67 1.24 -6.66
C TYR A 263 8.61 1.15 -7.85
N GLY A 264 9.89 1.50 -7.70
CA GLY A 264 10.90 1.26 -8.73
C GLY A 264 11.03 -0.23 -9.05
N PHE A 265 11.09 -1.09 -8.03
CA PHE A 265 11.12 -2.54 -8.19
C PHE A 265 9.81 -3.07 -8.80
N ASN A 266 8.66 -2.75 -8.20
CA ASN A 266 7.36 -3.28 -8.65
C ASN A 266 7.08 -2.93 -10.10
N PHE A 267 7.46 -1.74 -10.55
CA PHE A 267 7.22 -1.32 -11.93
C PHE A 267 8.16 -2.03 -12.91
N TRP A 268 9.46 -2.15 -12.60
CA TRP A 268 10.44 -2.63 -13.55
C TRP A 268 10.73 -4.12 -13.50
N VAL A 269 10.38 -4.83 -12.40
CA VAL A 269 10.69 -6.25 -12.26
C VAL A 269 10.14 -7.12 -13.40
N PRO A 270 8.93 -6.91 -13.98
CA PRO A 270 8.49 -7.70 -15.13
C PRO A 270 9.38 -7.50 -16.34
N THR A 271 9.74 -6.26 -16.67
CA THR A 271 10.62 -5.92 -17.80
C THR A 271 12.03 -6.46 -17.62
N ILE A 272 12.57 -6.39 -16.38
CA ILE A 272 13.90 -6.94 -16.05
C ILE A 272 13.90 -8.46 -16.24
N ILE A 273 12.90 -9.16 -15.68
CA ILE A 273 12.76 -10.62 -15.85
C ILE A 273 12.59 -10.99 -17.33
N LYS A 274 11.85 -10.20 -18.11
CA LYS A 274 11.71 -10.39 -19.55
C LYS A 274 13.05 -10.33 -20.27
N LYS A 275 13.89 -9.33 -19.95
CA LYS A 275 15.23 -9.20 -20.52
C LYS A 275 16.18 -10.32 -20.10
N LEU A 276 16.10 -10.79 -18.84
CA LEU A 276 16.95 -11.85 -18.33
C LEU A 276 16.59 -13.23 -18.87
N SER A 277 15.29 -13.53 -19.00
CA SER A 277 14.81 -14.86 -19.36
C SER A 277 14.56 -15.06 -20.85
N GLY A 278 14.30 -13.98 -21.60
CA GLY A 278 13.87 -14.07 -23.01
C GLY A 278 12.50 -14.77 -23.19
N SER A 279 11.81 -15.10 -22.11
CA SER A 279 10.57 -15.90 -22.11
C SER A 279 9.36 -15.10 -22.64
N SER A 280 8.24 -15.79 -22.94
CA SER A 280 6.97 -15.15 -23.30
C SER A 280 6.44 -14.27 -22.15
N ASN A 281 5.57 -13.29 -22.46
CA ASN A 281 5.00 -12.40 -21.45
C ASN A 281 4.26 -13.19 -20.36
N LEU A 282 3.52 -14.24 -20.72
CA LEU A 282 2.84 -15.10 -19.76
C LEU A 282 3.81 -15.75 -18.77
N VAL A 283 4.90 -16.34 -19.25
CA VAL A 283 5.91 -16.98 -18.38
C VAL A 283 6.57 -15.93 -17.47
N VAL A 284 6.91 -14.77 -18.02
CA VAL A 284 7.49 -13.64 -17.26
C VAL A 284 6.60 -13.23 -16.10
N THR A 285 5.29 -13.11 -16.33
CA THR A 285 4.35 -12.68 -15.29
C THR A 285 4.18 -13.74 -14.20
N PHE A 286 4.19 -15.04 -14.54
CA PHE A 286 4.22 -16.11 -13.53
C PHE A 286 5.52 -16.09 -12.70
N ILE A 287 6.68 -15.89 -13.35
CA ILE A 287 7.97 -15.74 -12.64
C ILE A 287 7.92 -14.51 -11.72
N THR A 288 7.32 -13.41 -12.19
CA THR A 288 7.18 -12.17 -11.41
C THR A 288 6.32 -12.36 -10.16
N ALA A 289 5.40 -13.31 -10.12
CA ALA A 289 4.61 -13.61 -8.92
C ALA A 289 5.45 -14.23 -7.79
N LEU A 290 6.55 -14.96 -8.09
CA LEU A 290 7.37 -15.66 -7.09
C LEU A 290 7.95 -14.74 -6.00
N PRO A 291 8.59 -13.59 -6.33
CA PRO A 291 9.02 -12.62 -5.33
C PRO A 291 7.94 -12.22 -4.35
N TYR A 292 6.70 -12.04 -4.81
CA TYR A 292 5.58 -11.63 -3.94
C TYR A 292 5.04 -12.74 -3.06
N CYS A 293 5.12 -14.00 -3.50
CA CYS A 293 4.83 -15.15 -2.63
C CYS A 293 5.81 -15.21 -1.46
N VAL A 294 7.11 -15.06 -1.73
CA VAL A 294 8.14 -15.01 -0.68
C VAL A 294 7.96 -13.79 0.21
N ALA A 295 7.64 -12.64 -0.38
CA ALA A 295 7.37 -11.39 0.34
C ALA A 295 6.22 -11.51 1.34
N LEU A 296 5.11 -12.17 0.96
CA LEU A 296 3.98 -12.39 1.87
C LEU A 296 4.38 -13.21 3.09
N ILE A 297 5.10 -14.32 2.87
CA ILE A 297 5.58 -15.19 3.94
C ILE A 297 6.55 -14.41 4.86
N ALA A 298 7.51 -13.70 4.27
CA ALA A 298 8.49 -12.90 5.01
C ALA A 298 7.82 -11.80 5.83
N MET A 299 6.85 -11.07 5.25
CA MET A 299 6.09 -10.04 5.96
C MET A 299 5.40 -10.58 7.21
N LEU A 300 4.75 -11.74 7.11
CA LEU A 300 4.06 -12.36 8.25
C LEU A 300 5.04 -12.84 9.33
N LEU A 301 6.15 -13.46 8.93
CA LEU A 301 7.17 -13.95 9.87
C LEU A 301 7.87 -12.77 10.57
N ILE A 302 8.22 -11.72 9.85
CA ILE A 302 8.88 -10.53 10.41
C ILE A 302 7.90 -9.79 11.34
N ALA A 303 6.62 -9.65 10.97
CA ALA A 303 5.59 -9.08 11.82
C ALA A 303 5.48 -9.85 13.15
N TRP A 304 5.35 -11.18 13.07
CA TRP A 304 5.29 -12.05 14.25
C TRP A 304 6.54 -11.91 15.15
N SER A 305 7.73 -11.93 14.55
CA SER A 305 9.00 -11.76 15.28
C SER A 305 9.09 -10.39 15.94
N SER A 306 8.75 -9.33 15.22
CA SER A 306 8.76 -7.96 15.72
C SER A 306 7.75 -7.73 16.86
N ASP A 307 6.57 -8.39 16.79
CA ASP A 307 5.58 -8.36 17.86
C ASP A 307 6.03 -9.09 19.11
N ARG A 308 6.70 -10.24 18.94
CA ARG A 308 7.21 -11.06 20.05
C ARG A 308 8.37 -10.36 20.77
N THR A 309 9.31 -9.79 20.03
CA THR A 309 10.50 -9.13 20.57
C THR A 309 10.26 -7.71 21.06
N LYS A 310 9.13 -7.10 20.65
CA LYS A 310 8.82 -5.68 20.83
C LYS A 310 9.86 -4.75 20.20
N GLU A 311 10.69 -5.25 19.30
CA GLU A 311 11.76 -4.53 18.63
C GLU A 311 11.33 -4.18 17.18
N ARG A 312 11.04 -2.91 16.94
CA ARG A 312 10.52 -2.42 15.66
C ARG A 312 11.63 -1.89 14.75
N ARG A 313 12.59 -1.18 15.33
CA ARG A 313 13.63 -0.45 14.60
C ARG A 313 14.57 -1.39 13.85
N TRP A 314 15.08 -2.42 14.53
CA TRP A 314 15.99 -3.39 13.91
C TRP A 314 15.30 -4.26 12.87
N HIS A 315 14.05 -4.71 13.12
CA HIS A 315 13.29 -5.47 12.12
C HIS A 315 13.08 -4.65 10.84
N THR A 316 12.73 -3.37 10.97
CA THR A 316 12.59 -2.46 9.82
C THR A 316 13.91 -2.25 9.09
N ALA A 317 14.98 -1.93 9.80
CA ALA A 317 16.29 -1.65 9.18
C ALA A 317 16.89 -2.89 8.52
N LEU A 318 16.88 -4.05 9.18
CA LEU A 318 17.39 -5.30 8.63
C LEU A 318 16.59 -5.75 7.40
N SER A 319 15.28 -5.53 7.39
CA SER A 319 14.46 -5.77 6.20
C SER A 319 14.95 -4.95 5.02
N MET A 320 15.25 -3.66 5.21
CA MET A 320 15.75 -2.80 4.12
C MET A 320 17.19 -3.16 3.70
N VAL A 321 18.05 -3.60 4.64
CA VAL A 321 19.37 -4.16 4.30
C VAL A 321 19.21 -5.43 3.45
N THR A 322 18.28 -6.31 3.82
CA THR A 322 17.97 -7.53 3.04
C THR A 322 17.48 -7.17 1.63
N ALA A 323 16.62 -6.15 1.50
CA ALA A 323 16.17 -5.65 0.20
C ALA A 323 17.36 -5.13 -0.64
N SER A 324 18.24 -4.33 -0.03
CA SER A 324 19.45 -3.80 -0.67
C SER A 324 20.37 -4.93 -1.16
N LEU A 325 20.67 -5.90 -0.30
CA LEU A 325 21.52 -7.04 -0.66
C LEU A 325 20.90 -7.89 -1.77
N GLY A 326 19.59 -8.16 -1.71
CA GLY A 326 18.90 -8.89 -2.78
C GLY A 326 19.01 -8.18 -4.14
N LEU A 327 18.79 -6.86 -4.17
CA LEU A 327 18.95 -6.06 -5.39
C LEU A 327 20.40 -6.03 -5.88
N LEU A 328 21.37 -5.82 -5.00
CA LEU A 328 22.80 -5.83 -5.36
C LEU A 328 23.23 -7.17 -5.95
N LEU A 329 22.90 -8.27 -5.27
CA LEU A 329 23.24 -9.62 -5.71
C LEU A 329 22.53 -10.00 -7.02
N SER A 330 21.32 -9.50 -7.27
CA SER A 330 20.63 -9.74 -8.54
C SER A 330 21.38 -9.16 -9.75
N VAL A 331 22.09 -8.03 -9.57
CA VAL A 331 22.92 -7.43 -10.61
C VAL A 331 24.21 -8.22 -10.81
N ILE A 332 24.82 -8.69 -9.73
CA ILE A 332 26.05 -9.51 -9.81
C ILE A 332 25.77 -10.85 -10.49
N LEU A 333 24.60 -11.44 -10.22
CA LEU A 333 24.20 -12.76 -10.73
C LEU A 333 23.33 -12.69 -11.98
N LYS A 334 23.31 -11.55 -12.69
CA LYS A 334 22.44 -11.29 -13.86
C LYS A 334 22.58 -12.31 -14.99
N ASP A 335 23.74 -12.91 -15.14
CA ASP A 335 24.00 -13.90 -16.20
C ASP A 335 23.37 -15.27 -15.89
N HIS A 336 22.88 -15.47 -14.68
CA HIS A 336 22.15 -16.67 -14.23
C HIS A 336 20.71 -16.30 -13.83
N THR A 337 19.77 -16.41 -14.76
CA THR A 337 18.37 -15.98 -14.57
C THR A 337 17.73 -16.51 -13.29
N VAL A 338 17.93 -17.81 -12.97
CA VAL A 338 17.32 -18.42 -11.77
C VAL A 338 17.89 -17.79 -10.49
N LEU A 339 19.20 -17.55 -10.43
CA LEU A 339 19.84 -16.92 -9.27
C LEU A 339 19.39 -15.46 -9.14
N ALA A 340 19.34 -14.71 -10.25
CA ALA A 340 18.87 -13.33 -10.25
C ALA A 340 17.42 -13.22 -9.75
N VAL A 341 16.53 -14.10 -10.20
CA VAL A 341 15.14 -14.16 -9.72
C VAL A 341 15.07 -14.55 -8.24
N SER A 342 15.91 -15.48 -7.77
CA SER A 342 16.00 -15.82 -6.34
C SER A 342 16.44 -14.62 -5.50
N MET A 343 17.32 -13.77 -6.03
CA MET A 343 17.73 -12.53 -5.36
C MET A 343 16.61 -11.47 -5.39
N PHE A 344 15.77 -11.43 -6.42
CA PHE A 344 14.55 -10.62 -6.40
C PHE A 344 13.54 -11.12 -5.35
N CYS A 345 13.45 -12.43 -5.10
CA CYS A 345 12.66 -12.96 -3.99
C CYS A 345 13.19 -12.46 -2.63
N LEU A 346 14.51 -12.47 -2.44
CA LEU A 346 15.15 -11.92 -1.24
C LEU A 346 14.89 -10.41 -1.10
N ALA A 347 15.02 -9.67 -2.21
CA ALA A 347 14.73 -8.23 -2.23
C ALA A 347 13.28 -7.93 -1.84
N ALA A 348 12.33 -8.66 -2.43
CA ALA A 348 10.90 -8.51 -2.12
C ALA A 348 10.59 -8.87 -0.66
N ALA A 349 11.21 -9.92 -0.10
CA ALA A 349 11.08 -10.27 1.32
C ALA A 349 11.46 -9.08 2.23
N GLY A 350 12.54 -8.38 1.92
CA GLY A 350 12.94 -7.17 2.64
C GLY A 350 11.98 -6.01 2.43
N MET A 351 11.56 -5.75 1.17
CA MET A 351 10.68 -4.63 0.82
C MET A 351 9.28 -4.73 1.43
N PHE A 352 8.78 -5.91 1.71
CA PHE A 352 7.48 -6.10 2.36
C PHE A 352 7.64 -6.33 3.87
N GLY A 353 8.75 -6.90 4.29
CA GLY A 353 9.03 -7.17 5.70
C GLY A 353 9.16 -5.93 6.58
N TYR A 354 9.53 -4.77 6.02
CA TYR A 354 9.64 -3.54 6.79
C TYR A 354 8.28 -2.95 7.19
N LEU A 355 7.22 -3.19 6.42
CA LEU A 355 5.92 -2.52 6.56
C LEU A 355 5.33 -2.58 7.98
N PRO A 356 5.22 -3.76 8.62
CA PRO A 356 4.62 -3.84 9.96
C PRO A 356 5.42 -3.09 11.02
N GLY A 357 6.75 -3.19 10.97
CA GLY A 357 7.65 -2.53 11.92
C GLY A 357 7.68 -1.03 11.74
N PHE A 358 7.74 -0.56 10.52
CA PHE A 358 7.86 0.87 10.19
C PHE A 358 6.66 1.68 10.69
N TRP A 359 5.43 1.26 10.37
CA TRP A 359 4.23 2.01 10.75
C TRP A 359 3.93 1.98 12.25
N ALA A 360 4.60 1.11 13.01
CA ALA A 360 4.54 1.12 14.47
C ALA A 360 5.55 2.10 15.12
N LEU A 361 6.57 2.60 14.38
CA LEU A 361 7.59 3.50 14.93
C LEU A 361 7.03 4.87 15.33
N PRO A 362 6.24 5.60 14.49
CA PRO A 362 5.75 6.92 14.86
C PRO A 362 4.93 6.91 16.16
N THR A 363 4.13 5.88 16.39
CA THR A 363 3.29 5.74 17.59
C THR A 363 4.06 5.32 18.84
N SER A 364 5.34 4.94 18.69
CA SER A 364 6.20 4.60 19.84
C SER A 364 6.71 5.81 20.62
N PHE A 365 6.69 7.01 20.00
CA PHE A 365 7.17 8.25 20.63
C PHE A 365 6.20 9.44 20.47
N LEU A 366 5.13 9.31 19.67
CA LEU A 366 4.08 10.31 19.51
C LEU A 366 2.72 9.72 19.84
N THR A 367 1.83 10.56 20.37
CA THR A 367 0.46 10.21 20.75
C THR A 367 -0.56 11.16 20.15
N GLY A 368 -1.82 10.72 20.06
CA GLY A 368 -2.95 11.57 19.67
C GLY A 368 -2.80 12.23 18.29
N THR A 369 -3.16 13.51 18.21
CA THR A 369 -3.15 14.30 16.96
C THR A 369 -1.76 14.50 16.38
N ALA A 370 -0.73 14.54 17.22
CA ALA A 370 0.67 14.67 16.80
C ALA A 370 1.13 13.42 16.02
N ALA A 371 0.78 12.23 16.50
CA ALA A 371 1.08 10.98 15.79
C ALA A 371 0.36 10.92 14.43
N ALA A 372 -0.93 11.27 14.38
CA ALA A 372 -1.71 11.27 13.15
C ALA A 372 -1.13 12.25 12.11
N ALA A 373 -0.81 13.47 12.50
CA ALA A 373 -0.23 14.48 11.61
C ALA A 373 1.17 14.06 11.10
N SER A 374 1.99 13.44 11.97
CA SER A 374 3.30 12.95 11.59
C SER A 374 3.22 11.77 10.62
N ILE A 375 2.29 10.83 10.82
CA ILE A 375 2.02 9.74 9.88
C ILE A 375 1.60 10.30 8.53
N GLY A 376 0.73 11.32 8.50
CA GLY A 376 0.33 12.00 7.28
C GLY A 376 1.52 12.64 6.55
N LEU A 377 2.40 13.37 7.26
CA LEU A 377 3.59 13.97 6.68
C LEU A 377 4.55 12.91 6.12
N ILE A 378 4.82 11.85 6.90
CA ILE A 378 5.68 10.74 6.48
C ILE A 378 5.12 10.10 5.21
N ASN A 379 3.81 9.84 5.16
CA ASN A 379 3.16 9.24 3.99
C ASN A 379 3.25 10.15 2.76
N SER A 380 2.93 11.44 2.92
CA SER A 380 2.95 12.39 1.80
C SER A 380 4.34 12.58 1.21
N ILE A 381 5.38 12.77 2.05
CA ILE A 381 6.77 12.88 1.58
C ILE A 381 7.22 11.55 0.96
N GLY A 382 6.87 10.42 1.60
CA GLY A 382 7.24 9.10 1.12
C GLY A 382 6.67 8.80 -0.27
N ASN A 383 5.41 9.16 -0.53
CA ASN A 383 4.76 8.92 -1.82
C ASN A 383 5.48 9.61 -3.00
N LEU A 384 6.24 10.69 -2.77
CA LEU A 384 7.10 11.28 -3.80
C LEU A 384 8.21 10.32 -4.27
N GLY A 385 8.64 9.39 -3.43
CA GLY A 385 9.54 8.31 -3.83
C GLY A 385 8.96 7.41 -4.92
N GLY A 386 7.62 7.30 -4.97
CA GLY A 386 6.92 6.57 -6.02
C GLY A 386 7.07 7.20 -7.42
N PHE A 387 7.31 8.51 -7.49
CA PHE A 387 7.73 9.18 -8.73
C PHE A 387 9.20 8.88 -9.06
N VAL A 388 10.07 9.06 -8.07
CA VAL A 388 11.53 9.03 -8.28
C VAL A 388 12.01 7.62 -8.65
N GLY A 389 11.48 6.58 -8.02
CA GLY A 389 11.91 5.19 -8.25
C GLY A 389 11.76 4.75 -9.71
N PRO A 390 10.54 4.67 -10.25
CA PRO A 390 10.32 4.26 -11.64
C PRO A 390 11.03 5.16 -12.65
N TYR A 391 11.02 6.48 -12.43
CA TYR A 391 11.63 7.45 -13.35
C TYR A 391 13.14 7.29 -13.44
N ILE A 392 13.86 7.27 -12.31
CA ILE A 392 15.33 7.16 -12.32
C ILE A 392 15.79 5.82 -12.92
N VAL A 393 15.10 4.71 -12.60
CA VAL A 393 15.43 3.42 -13.19
C VAL A 393 15.22 3.43 -14.71
N GLY A 394 14.12 4.03 -15.20
CA GLY A 394 13.85 4.17 -16.63
C GLY A 394 14.88 5.05 -17.34
N TYR A 395 15.22 6.19 -16.74
CA TYR A 395 16.24 7.11 -17.26
C TYR A 395 17.62 6.43 -17.35
N LEU A 396 18.05 5.74 -16.30
CA LEU A 396 19.31 5.02 -16.30
C LEU A 396 19.30 3.85 -17.29
N SER A 397 18.16 3.14 -17.44
CA SER A 397 18.04 2.07 -18.44
C SER A 397 18.19 2.60 -19.86
N LYS A 398 17.57 3.73 -20.18
CA LYS A 398 17.67 4.37 -21.50
C LYS A 398 19.10 4.82 -21.79
N THR A 399 19.75 5.48 -20.84
CA THR A 399 21.09 6.07 -21.05
C THR A 399 22.22 5.03 -21.11
N THR A 400 22.06 3.92 -20.35
CA THR A 400 23.09 2.87 -20.27
C THR A 400 22.77 1.61 -21.06
N ASN A 401 21.58 1.55 -21.69
CA ASN A 401 21.02 0.34 -22.32
C ASN A 401 20.94 -0.88 -21.38
N SER A 402 20.96 -0.65 -20.07
CA SER A 402 20.97 -1.68 -19.04
C SER A 402 20.18 -1.29 -17.82
N PHE A 403 19.44 -2.22 -17.22
CA PHE A 403 18.76 -2.00 -15.94
C PHE A 403 19.70 -2.08 -14.74
N ALA A 404 20.96 -2.53 -14.90
CA ALA A 404 21.89 -2.71 -13.78
C ALA A 404 22.07 -1.43 -12.95
N GLY A 405 22.28 -0.28 -13.61
CA GLY A 405 22.41 1.01 -12.91
C GLY A 405 21.16 1.38 -12.12
N GLY A 406 19.97 1.14 -12.69
CA GLY A 406 18.68 1.39 -12.02
C GLY A 406 18.50 0.48 -10.80
N VAL A 407 18.78 -0.80 -10.91
CA VAL A 407 18.69 -1.75 -9.78
C VAL A 407 19.69 -1.41 -8.68
N LEU A 408 20.92 -0.99 -9.02
CA LEU A 408 21.90 -0.50 -8.05
C LEU A 408 21.46 0.77 -7.35
N TYR A 409 20.80 1.69 -8.07
CA TYR A 409 20.19 2.88 -7.46
C TYR A 409 19.08 2.49 -6.44
N LEU A 410 18.24 1.52 -6.76
CA LEU A 410 17.23 1.02 -5.81
C LEU A 410 17.88 0.32 -4.61
N SER A 411 18.95 -0.45 -4.81
CA SER A 411 19.73 -1.06 -3.73
C SER A 411 20.31 -0.01 -2.80
N PHE A 412 20.94 1.03 -3.36
CA PHE A 412 21.47 2.16 -2.59
C PHE A 412 20.36 2.88 -1.81
N SER A 413 19.20 3.12 -2.44
CA SER A 413 18.04 3.74 -1.80
C SER A 413 17.56 2.92 -0.58
N ALA A 414 17.48 1.59 -0.71
CA ALA A 414 17.12 0.73 0.42
C ALA A 414 18.13 0.82 1.57
N LEU A 415 19.44 0.88 1.26
CA LEU A 415 20.47 1.03 2.27
C LEU A 415 20.39 2.38 2.99
N VAL A 416 20.16 3.47 2.25
CA VAL A 416 19.96 4.81 2.83
C VAL A 416 18.75 4.81 3.77
N ALA A 417 17.64 4.17 3.36
CA ALA A 417 16.46 4.02 4.21
C ALA A 417 16.80 3.30 5.52
N ALA A 418 17.56 2.20 5.47
CA ALA A 418 18.01 1.47 6.66
C ALA A 418 18.84 2.37 7.60
N CYS A 419 19.77 3.17 7.07
CA CYS A 419 20.58 4.10 7.85
C CYS A 419 19.72 5.15 8.57
N PHE A 420 18.73 5.73 7.88
CA PHE A 420 17.81 6.68 8.51
C PHE A 420 16.97 6.04 9.62
N VAL A 421 16.46 4.83 9.42
CA VAL A 421 15.73 4.09 10.47
C VAL A 421 16.63 3.82 11.67
N LEU A 422 17.89 3.44 11.46
CA LEU A 422 18.85 3.21 12.55
C LEU A 422 19.26 4.48 13.27
N SER A 423 19.13 5.65 12.65
CA SER A 423 19.44 6.93 13.30
C SER A 423 18.38 7.38 14.32
N ILE A 424 17.19 6.75 14.30
CA ILE A 424 16.08 7.09 15.19
C ILE A 424 16.39 6.64 16.61
N ARG A 425 16.25 7.54 17.57
CA ARG A 425 16.40 7.25 18.99
C ARG A 425 15.05 6.85 19.57
N VAL A 426 14.79 5.57 19.70
CA VAL A 426 13.61 5.06 20.42
C VAL A 426 13.94 5.13 21.91
N THR A 427 13.47 6.18 22.61
CA THR A 427 13.59 6.28 24.07
C THR A 427 12.64 5.23 24.65
N ARG A 428 13.18 4.15 25.23
CA ARG A 428 12.38 3.23 26.03
C ARG A 428 11.71 4.05 27.13
N GLN A 429 10.40 4.22 27.08
CA GLN A 429 9.64 4.69 28.25
C GLN A 429 9.93 3.70 29.39
N ARG A 430 10.80 4.09 30.32
CA ARG A 430 10.90 3.43 31.61
C ARG A 430 9.49 3.46 32.21
N ARG A 431 8.90 2.29 32.47
CA ARG A 431 7.78 2.17 33.40
C ARG A 431 8.20 2.91 34.66
N VAL A 432 7.60 4.05 34.90
CA VAL A 432 7.55 4.63 36.23
C VAL A 432 6.69 3.65 37.02
N LEU A 433 7.36 2.67 37.63
CA LEU A 433 6.77 1.91 38.72
C LEU A 433 6.44 2.97 39.79
N THR A 434 5.18 3.23 39.97
CA THR A 434 4.65 3.91 41.15
C THR A 434 5.03 3.09 42.37
N THR A 435 6.19 3.38 42.93
CA THR A 435 6.47 3.16 44.33
C THR A 435 5.93 4.37 45.06
N ASP A 436 4.68 4.33 45.45
CA ASP A 436 4.14 5.11 46.55
C ASP A 436 2.88 4.39 47.04
N ALA A 437 3.14 3.44 47.93
CA ALA A 437 2.15 2.95 48.89
C ALA A 437 2.92 2.40 50.11
N SER A 438 3.50 3.31 50.90
CA SER A 438 3.74 3.07 52.32
C SER A 438 4.29 4.36 52.92
N GLY A 439 3.42 5.11 53.56
CA GLY A 439 3.72 6.25 54.38
C GLY A 439 2.43 6.72 55.03
#